data_a02604286449097ff64fb384aa568fe6
#
_entry.id   a02604286449097ff64fb384aa568fe6
#
_cell.length_a   1.000
_cell.length_b   1.000
_cell.length_c   1.000
_cell.angle_alpha   90.00
_cell.angle_beta   90.00
_cell.angle_gamma   90.00
#
_symmetry.space_group_name_H-M   'P 1'
#
loop_
_entity.id
_entity.type
_entity.pdbx_description
1 polymer ?
#
loop_
_entity_poly.entity_id
_entity_poly.type
_entity_poly.pdbx_seq_one_letter_code
_entity_poly.pdbx_strand_id
1 'polypeptide(L)'
;MGNNFCDVKLFQVRPDKLVEFEAFVTKVKDAQAERAGCSDMKYMKRFYVHDEIGPLPRELTKIVKCVKYYSYWEFDNIENYTAANKWFFDHYAKELMKLLIAPFDINCGYGL
;
A
#
# COMPACT_ATOMS: atom_id res chain seq x y z
N MET A 1 -3.09 -11.85 -25.22
CA MET A 1 -2.64 -10.75 -24.42
C MET A 1 -3.45 -10.67 -23.13
N GLY A 2 -2.81 -10.85 -21.99
CA GLY A 2 -3.48 -10.73 -20.71
C GLY A 2 -3.45 -9.29 -20.20
N ASN A 3 -4.42 -8.95 -19.37
CA ASN A 3 -4.38 -7.69 -18.64
C ASN A 3 -3.37 -7.80 -17.50
N ASN A 4 -2.80 -6.66 -17.09
CA ASN A 4 -1.94 -6.63 -15.92
C ASN A 4 -2.71 -7.02 -14.67
N PHE A 5 -2.02 -7.64 -13.74
CA PHE A 5 -2.57 -8.01 -12.44
C PHE A 5 -2.09 -7.02 -11.39
N CYS A 6 -2.99 -6.54 -10.54
CA CYS A 6 -2.64 -5.53 -9.55
C CYS A 6 -3.32 -5.78 -8.22
N ASP A 7 -2.75 -5.20 -7.16
CA ASP A 7 -3.40 -5.17 -5.86
C ASP A 7 -3.44 -3.76 -5.29
N VAL A 8 -4.38 -3.56 -4.37
CA VAL A 8 -4.43 -2.39 -3.51
C VAL A 8 -4.44 -2.90 -2.08
N LYS A 9 -3.42 -2.50 -1.32
CA LYS A 9 -3.32 -2.84 0.10
C LYS A 9 -3.68 -1.63 0.95
N LEU A 10 -4.45 -1.87 2.00
CA LEU A 10 -4.73 -0.86 3.02
C LEU A 10 -3.88 -1.16 4.25
N PHE A 11 -3.16 -0.14 4.72
CA PHE A 11 -2.38 -0.21 5.97
C PHE A 11 -2.97 0.79 6.96
N GLN A 12 -3.41 0.30 8.10
CA GLN A 12 -3.92 1.16 9.18
C GLN A 12 -2.81 1.33 10.21
N VAL A 13 -2.10 2.43 10.12
CA VAL A 13 -0.87 2.67 10.86
C VAL A 13 -1.16 3.35 12.19
N ARG A 14 -0.50 2.87 13.26
CA ARG A 14 -0.62 3.47 14.60
C ARG A 14 -0.25 4.94 14.55
N PRO A 15 -0.99 5.82 15.25
CA PRO A 15 -0.70 7.26 15.23
C PRO A 15 0.71 7.62 15.69
N ASP A 16 1.30 6.83 16.59
CA ASP A 16 2.64 7.06 17.13
C ASP A 16 3.74 6.37 16.30
N LYS A 17 3.39 5.77 15.15
CA LYS A 17 4.33 5.02 14.31
C LYS A 17 4.40 5.52 12.88
N LEU A 18 3.96 6.76 12.62
CA LEU A 18 3.94 7.31 11.26
C LEU A 18 5.34 7.48 10.68
N VAL A 19 6.27 7.99 11.51
CA VAL A 19 7.67 8.19 11.07
C VAL A 19 8.29 6.86 10.71
N GLU A 20 8.10 5.85 11.55
CA GLU A 20 8.65 4.50 11.32
C GLU A 20 8.03 3.86 10.08
N PHE A 21 6.72 4.03 9.88
CA PHE A 21 6.06 3.48 8.69
C PHE A 21 6.55 4.14 7.41
N GLU A 22 6.69 5.46 7.40
CA GLU A 22 7.16 6.16 6.20
C GLU A 22 8.63 5.86 5.93
N ALA A 23 9.44 5.63 6.96
CA ALA A 23 10.81 5.13 6.79
C ALA A 23 10.81 3.70 6.20
N PHE A 24 9.88 2.86 6.65
CA PHE A 24 9.68 1.53 6.08
C PHE A 24 9.34 1.62 4.58
N VAL A 25 8.41 2.48 4.20
CA VAL A 25 8.03 2.68 2.80
C VAL A 25 9.24 3.08 1.97
N THR A 26 10.03 4.06 2.45
CA THR A 26 11.23 4.52 1.76
C THR A 26 12.22 3.37 1.56
N LYS A 27 12.33 2.48 2.54
CA LYS A 27 13.24 1.33 2.48
C LYS A 27 12.80 0.28 1.46
N VAL A 28 11.49 0.00 1.36
CA VAL A 28 11.01 -1.17 0.62
C VAL A 28 10.46 -0.89 -0.77
N LYS A 29 10.00 0.34 -1.04
CA LYS A 29 9.27 0.60 -2.30
C LYS A 29 10.12 0.37 -3.54
N ASP A 30 11.41 0.70 -3.50
CA ASP A 30 12.30 0.49 -4.65
C ASP A 30 12.54 -1.01 -4.87
N ALA A 31 12.73 -1.77 -3.79
CA ALA A 31 12.86 -3.22 -3.88
C ALA A 31 11.57 -3.87 -4.42
N GLN A 32 10.41 -3.35 -4.03
CA GLN A 32 9.13 -3.81 -4.57
C GLN A 32 9.02 -3.49 -6.07
N ALA A 33 9.45 -2.30 -6.48
CA ALA A 33 9.41 -1.88 -7.88
C ALA A 33 10.34 -2.72 -8.77
N GLU A 34 11.39 -3.26 -8.20
CA GLU A 34 12.39 -4.08 -8.91
C GLU A 34 12.02 -5.55 -9.02
N ARG A 35 10.89 -5.99 -8.43
CA ARG A 35 10.49 -7.39 -8.54
C ARG A 35 10.14 -7.74 -9.98
N ALA A 36 10.44 -9.00 -10.34
CA ALA A 36 10.22 -9.48 -11.71
C ALA A 36 8.76 -9.25 -12.14
N GLY A 37 8.58 -8.62 -13.28
CA GLY A 37 7.27 -8.35 -13.86
C GLY A 37 6.54 -7.13 -13.31
N CYS A 38 7.12 -6.43 -12.33
CA CYS A 38 6.49 -5.23 -11.77
C CYS A 38 6.46 -4.10 -12.80
N SER A 39 5.27 -3.54 -13.04
CA SER A 39 5.08 -2.41 -13.94
C SER A 39 4.78 -1.11 -13.21
N ASP A 40 4.32 -1.18 -11.96
CA ASP A 40 4.05 0.02 -11.17
C ASP A 40 4.03 -0.33 -9.68
N MET A 41 4.54 0.60 -8.87
CA MET A 41 4.54 0.49 -7.42
C MET A 41 4.44 1.88 -6.81
N LYS A 42 3.40 2.14 -6.03
CA LYS A 42 3.27 3.44 -5.37
C LYS A 42 2.54 3.29 -4.04
N TYR A 43 2.83 4.22 -3.14
CA TYR A 43 2.16 4.37 -1.86
C TYR A 43 1.46 5.71 -1.80
N MET A 44 0.34 5.76 -1.08
CA MET A 44 -0.40 6.99 -0.85
C MET A 44 -0.79 7.08 0.63
N LYS A 45 -0.53 8.22 1.24
CA LYS A 45 -1.04 8.56 2.57
C LYS A 45 -2.41 9.20 2.41
N ARG A 46 -3.41 8.68 3.09
CA ARG A 46 -4.74 9.30 3.07
C ARG A 46 -4.70 10.56 3.93
N PHE A 47 -4.64 11.71 3.27
CA PHE A 47 -4.53 13.02 3.91
C PHE A 47 -5.77 13.88 3.72
N TYR A 48 -6.59 13.57 2.72
CA TYR A 48 -7.75 14.36 2.32
C TYR A 48 -8.98 13.48 2.18
N VAL A 49 -10.16 14.11 2.33
CA VAL A 49 -11.43 13.45 2.03
C VAL A 49 -12.27 14.38 1.16
N HIS A 50 -13.10 13.77 0.31
CA HIS A 50 -14.12 14.48 -0.44
C HIS A 50 -15.43 14.39 0.33
N ASP A 51 -15.87 15.49 0.92
CA ASP A 51 -17.19 15.55 1.55
C ASP A 51 -18.27 15.76 0.49
N GLU A 52 -17.91 16.45 -0.60
CA GLU A 52 -18.79 16.68 -1.74
C GLU A 52 -17.97 16.84 -3.02
N ILE A 53 -18.59 16.63 -4.17
CA ILE A 53 -17.96 16.73 -5.48
C ILE A 53 -18.03 18.18 -5.96
N GLY A 54 -16.92 18.68 -6.51
CA GLY A 54 -16.79 20.03 -7.04
C GLY A 54 -15.81 20.87 -6.24
N PRO A 55 -16.01 21.11 -4.94
CA PRO A 55 -15.02 21.78 -4.11
C PRO A 55 -13.74 20.95 -3.95
N LEU A 56 -12.66 21.58 -3.55
CA LEU A 56 -11.42 20.89 -3.24
C LEU A 56 -11.63 19.88 -2.11
N PRO A 57 -10.89 18.76 -2.11
CA PRO A 57 -10.96 17.83 -0.99
C PRO A 57 -10.48 18.52 0.30
N ARG A 58 -11.06 18.11 1.41
CA ARG A 58 -10.75 18.68 2.72
C ARG A 58 -9.58 17.94 3.34
N GLU A 59 -8.60 18.70 3.84
CA GLU A 59 -7.47 18.13 4.55
C GLU A 59 -7.90 17.52 5.89
N LEU A 60 -7.37 16.34 6.21
CA LEU A 60 -7.61 15.69 7.50
C LEU A 60 -6.68 16.33 8.53
N THR A 61 -7.28 16.92 9.60
CA THR A 61 -6.53 17.63 10.65
C THR A 61 -6.46 16.88 11.96
N LYS A 62 -7.20 15.76 12.09
CA LYS A 62 -7.23 14.95 13.31
C LYS A 62 -6.93 13.49 13.00
N ILE A 63 -6.09 12.90 13.85
CA ILE A 63 -5.85 11.45 13.86
C ILE A 63 -6.67 10.89 15.01
N VAL A 64 -7.70 10.10 14.71
CA VAL A 64 -8.59 9.55 15.75
C VAL A 64 -8.11 8.18 16.20
N LYS A 65 -7.90 7.26 15.26
CA LYS A 65 -7.59 5.87 15.53
C LYS A 65 -6.30 5.42 14.90
N CYS A 66 -6.13 5.79 13.64
CA CYS A 66 -4.98 5.42 12.82
C CYS A 66 -4.89 6.36 11.63
N VAL A 67 -3.77 6.29 10.93
CA VAL A 67 -3.64 6.92 9.62
C VAL A 67 -3.65 5.81 8.59
N LYS A 68 -4.45 5.98 7.56
CA LYS A 68 -4.58 5.00 6.48
C LYS A 68 -3.60 5.31 5.37
N TYR A 69 -2.87 4.28 4.95
CA TYR A 69 -2.01 4.33 3.78
C TYR A 69 -2.47 3.27 2.82
N TYR A 70 -2.30 3.53 1.53
CA TYR A 70 -2.64 2.60 0.47
C TYR A 70 -1.41 2.36 -0.37
N SER A 71 -1.22 1.11 -0.82
CA SER A 71 -0.23 0.81 -1.84
C SER A 71 -0.92 0.24 -3.07
N TYR A 72 -0.37 0.58 -4.23
CA TYR A 72 -0.79 0.04 -5.51
C TYR A 72 0.41 -0.65 -6.14
N TRP A 73 0.24 -1.95 -6.47
CA TRP A 73 1.32 -2.78 -7.01
C TRP A 73 0.80 -3.52 -8.23
N GLU A 74 1.45 -3.34 -9.36
CA GLU A 74 0.99 -3.86 -10.63
C GLU A 74 2.05 -4.73 -11.28
N PHE A 75 1.62 -5.85 -11.88
CA PHE A 75 2.49 -6.83 -12.49
C PHE A 75 1.96 -7.23 -13.86
N ASP A 76 2.85 -7.77 -14.69
CA ASP A 76 2.51 -8.26 -16.03
C ASP A 76 1.63 -9.52 -15.98
N ASN A 77 1.69 -10.32 -14.89
CA ASN A 77 0.86 -11.51 -14.73
C ASN A 77 0.70 -11.85 -13.25
N ILE A 78 -0.27 -12.73 -12.97
CA ILE A 78 -0.61 -13.14 -11.61
C ILE A 78 0.50 -13.96 -10.95
N GLU A 79 1.26 -14.74 -11.73
CA GLU A 79 2.34 -15.58 -11.21
C GLU A 79 3.46 -14.71 -10.64
N ASN A 80 3.87 -13.68 -11.36
CA ASN A 80 4.88 -12.73 -10.88
C ASN A 80 4.40 -11.95 -9.66
N TYR A 81 3.13 -11.53 -9.67
CA TYR A 81 2.54 -10.89 -8.50
C TYR A 81 2.60 -11.81 -7.28
N THR A 82 2.17 -13.05 -7.45
CA THR A 82 2.11 -14.02 -6.35
C THR A 82 3.48 -14.23 -5.72
N ALA A 83 4.51 -14.39 -6.55
CA ALA A 83 5.88 -14.55 -6.07
C ALA A 83 6.37 -13.31 -5.32
N ALA A 84 6.09 -12.13 -5.86
CA ALA A 84 6.51 -10.86 -5.26
C ALA A 84 5.81 -10.62 -3.93
N ASN A 85 4.51 -10.89 -3.86
CA ASN A 85 3.74 -10.68 -2.64
C ASN A 85 4.19 -11.65 -1.54
N LYS A 86 4.49 -12.89 -1.89
CA LYS A 86 5.07 -13.85 -0.94
C LYS A 86 6.42 -13.37 -0.43
N TRP A 87 7.30 -12.91 -1.32
CA TRP A 87 8.59 -12.32 -0.95
C TRP A 87 8.41 -11.16 0.03
N PHE A 88 7.46 -10.27 -0.25
CA PHE A 88 7.19 -9.10 0.60
C PHE A 88 6.81 -9.52 2.02
N PHE A 89 5.86 -10.43 2.16
CA PHE A 89 5.43 -10.88 3.48
C PHE A 89 6.50 -11.72 4.18
N ASP A 90 7.22 -12.56 3.47
CA ASP A 90 8.30 -13.36 4.06
C ASP A 90 9.39 -12.46 4.68
N HIS A 91 9.66 -11.31 4.07
CA HIS A 91 10.74 -10.41 4.51
C HIS A 91 10.28 -9.34 5.49
N TYR A 92 9.03 -8.89 5.40
CA TYR A 92 8.63 -7.66 6.08
C TYR A 92 7.41 -7.79 7.00
N ALA A 93 6.73 -8.93 7.04
CA ALA A 93 5.49 -9.05 7.81
C ALA A 93 5.69 -8.71 9.29
N LYS A 94 6.76 -9.21 9.90
CA LYS A 94 7.02 -8.95 11.32
C LYS A 94 7.22 -7.49 11.63
N GLU A 95 7.97 -6.80 10.80
CA GLU A 95 8.22 -5.36 10.95
C GLU A 95 6.92 -4.57 10.80
N LEU A 96 6.14 -4.90 9.77
CA LEU A 96 4.86 -4.24 9.51
C LEU A 96 3.86 -4.42 10.65
N MET A 97 3.73 -5.63 11.16
CA MET A 97 2.76 -5.92 12.22
C MET A 97 2.95 -5.06 13.47
N LYS A 98 4.17 -4.60 13.73
CA LYS A 98 4.47 -3.71 14.84
C LYS A 98 3.98 -2.28 14.61
N LEU A 99 3.73 -1.90 13.37
CA LEU A 99 3.36 -0.54 12.98
C LEU A 99 1.86 -0.36 12.81
N LEU A 100 1.11 -1.45 12.69
CA LEU A 100 -0.30 -1.43 12.34
C LEU A 100 -1.19 -1.69 13.54
N ILE A 101 -2.41 -1.12 13.50
CA ILE A 101 -3.44 -1.39 14.52
C ILE A 101 -4.36 -2.54 14.13
N ALA A 102 -4.34 -2.95 12.86
CA ALA A 102 -5.24 -3.96 12.33
C ALA A 102 -4.52 -4.75 11.23
N PRO A 103 -5.00 -5.98 10.93
CA PRO A 103 -4.45 -6.75 9.80
C PRO A 103 -4.59 -6.01 8.49
N PHE A 104 -3.79 -6.42 7.51
CA PHE A 104 -3.85 -5.89 6.15
C PHE A 104 -5.20 -6.15 5.52
N ASP A 105 -5.62 -5.23 4.67
CA ASP A 105 -6.70 -5.46 3.73
C ASP A 105 -6.08 -5.48 2.34
N ILE A 106 -6.22 -6.58 1.62
CA ILE A 106 -5.62 -6.77 0.30
C ILE A 106 -6.73 -7.05 -0.70
N ASN A 107 -6.84 -6.19 -1.71
CA ASN A 107 -7.80 -6.36 -2.80
C ASN A 107 -7.02 -6.45 -4.10
N CYS A 108 -7.29 -7.47 -4.90
CA CYS A 108 -6.53 -7.67 -6.13
C CYS A 108 -7.43 -8.11 -7.27
N GLY A 109 -6.95 -7.88 -8.49
CA GLY A 109 -7.68 -8.20 -9.69
C GLY A 109 -6.90 -7.81 -10.95
N TYR A 110 -7.57 -7.98 -12.09
CA TYR A 110 -6.98 -7.61 -13.36
C TYR A 110 -7.30 -6.17 -13.71
N GLY A 111 -6.31 -5.48 -14.31
CA GLY A 111 -6.54 -4.15 -14.86
C GLY A 111 -7.52 -4.21 -16.04
N LEU A 112 -8.30 -3.17 -16.22
CA LEU A 112 -9.27 -3.08 -17.29
C LEU A 112 -8.75 -2.25 -18.46
#